data_7f59003fba0bc55b5a3247cfc744005c
#
_entry.id   7f59003fba0bc55b5a3247cfc744005c
#
_cell.length_a   1.000
_cell.length_b   1.000
_cell.length_c   1.000
_cell.angle_alpha   90.00
_cell.angle_beta   90.00
_cell.angle_gamma   90.00
#
_symmetry.space_group_name_H-M   'P 1'
#
loop_
_entity.id
_entity.type
_entity.pdbx_description
1 polymer ?
#
loop_
_entity_poly.entity_id
_entity_poly.type
_entity_poly.pdbx_seq_one_letter_code
_entity_poly.pdbx_strand_id
1 'polypeptide(L)'
;MKVSVCMAAYRGERYIETQIRSILPQLHADDELLVSDDAPGGETQRIVRALMAEDARVRYLEGPHQGVVRNFASVLAEAQGDVIFLSDQDDVWLPGKVEAVLREIERGACLVLHDARVTDESLQVTAPSFFALHGSRPGYLRNFVRNSYMGCCMAFTRAVRDKALPFPDGLPMHDQWLGLTAERCGKVCFLPQPLLLYRRTGENVTGNASTLRQKLAWRLALLRALLRS
;
A
#
# COMPACT_ATOMS: atom_id res chain seq x y z
N MET A 1 13.68 -11.59 8.94
CA MET A 1 12.92 -10.31 9.11
C MET A 1 11.45 -10.64 9.24
N LYS A 2 10.78 -10.12 10.26
CA LYS A 2 9.32 -10.25 10.43
C LYS A 2 8.60 -9.33 9.44
N VAL A 3 7.54 -9.83 8.80
CA VAL A 3 6.72 -9.08 7.83
C VAL A 3 5.39 -8.68 8.47
N SER A 4 4.97 -7.42 8.26
CA SER A 4 3.59 -6.99 8.46
C SER A 4 2.98 -6.61 7.12
N VAL A 5 1.83 -7.16 6.79
CA VAL A 5 1.01 -6.69 5.67
C VAL A 5 -0.10 -5.81 6.24
N CYS A 6 -0.13 -4.54 5.82
CA CYS A 6 -1.12 -3.56 6.23
C CYS A 6 -2.15 -3.36 5.11
N MET A 7 -3.35 -3.85 5.31
CA MET A 7 -4.46 -3.74 4.37
C MET A 7 -5.47 -2.70 4.85
N ALA A 8 -5.79 -1.72 4.00
CA ALA A 8 -6.90 -0.82 4.21
C ALA A 8 -8.14 -1.35 3.48
N ALA A 9 -9.25 -1.49 4.21
CA ALA A 9 -10.52 -1.97 3.70
C ALA A 9 -11.64 -0.94 3.90
N TYR A 10 -12.58 -0.92 2.94
CA TYR A 10 -13.82 -0.16 2.99
C TYR A 10 -14.82 -0.81 2.04
N ARG A 11 -15.88 -1.46 2.58
CA ARG A 11 -16.90 -2.17 1.79
C ARG A 11 -16.29 -3.13 0.76
N GLY A 12 -15.32 -3.94 1.22
CA GLY A 12 -14.46 -4.78 0.37
C GLY A 12 -14.99 -6.20 0.16
N GLU A 13 -16.21 -6.50 0.56
CA GLU A 13 -16.80 -7.84 0.61
C GLU A 13 -16.65 -8.64 -0.68
N ARG A 14 -16.63 -7.96 -1.82
CA ARG A 14 -16.54 -8.61 -3.13
C ARG A 14 -15.17 -9.22 -3.43
N TYR A 15 -14.09 -8.65 -2.87
CA TYR A 15 -12.72 -8.98 -3.29
C TYR A 15 -11.80 -9.39 -2.16
N ILE A 16 -12.07 -8.95 -0.94
CA ILE A 16 -11.14 -9.00 0.19
C ILE A 16 -10.70 -10.43 0.53
N GLU A 17 -11.59 -11.42 0.41
CA GLU A 17 -11.25 -12.82 0.67
C GLU A 17 -10.20 -13.32 -0.33
N THR A 18 -10.39 -13.05 -1.62
CA THR A 18 -9.45 -13.43 -2.68
C THR A 18 -8.09 -12.79 -2.44
N GLN A 19 -8.06 -11.51 -2.06
CA GLN A 19 -6.83 -10.79 -1.76
C GLN A 19 -6.12 -11.41 -0.56
N ILE A 20 -6.80 -11.62 0.56
CA ILE A 20 -6.22 -12.24 1.76
C ILE A 20 -5.64 -13.63 1.44
N ARG A 21 -6.40 -14.47 0.73
CA ARG A 21 -5.96 -15.81 0.33
C ARG A 21 -4.77 -15.81 -0.64
N SER A 22 -4.52 -14.71 -1.38
CA SER A 22 -3.32 -14.55 -2.22
C SER A 22 -2.08 -14.14 -1.42
N ILE A 23 -2.26 -13.53 -0.26
CA ILE A 23 -1.21 -13.05 0.64
C ILE A 23 -0.70 -14.18 1.55
N LEU A 24 -1.61 -14.87 2.24
CA LEU A 24 -1.29 -15.82 3.32
C LEU A 24 -0.28 -16.91 2.94
N PRO A 25 -0.29 -17.51 1.73
CA PRO A 25 0.69 -18.53 1.34
C PRO A 25 2.14 -18.01 1.27
N GLN A 26 2.35 -16.69 1.27
CA GLN A 26 3.66 -16.06 1.16
C GLN A 26 4.20 -15.59 2.52
N LEU A 27 3.41 -15.69 3.58
CA LEU A 27 3.78 -15.28 4.93
C LEU A 27 4.29 -16.47 5.74
N HIS A 28 5.30 -16.24 6.59
CA HIS A 28 5.77 -17.17 7.59
C HIS A 28 4.88 -17.14 8.86
N ALA A 29 5.13 -18.08 9.77
CA ALA A 29 4.31 -18.22 10.99
C ALA A 29 4.36 -16.99 11.91
N ASP A 30 5.48 -16.27 11.93
CA ASP A 30 5.68 -15.08 12.78
C ASP A 30 5.25 -13.77 12.13
N ASP A 31 4.84 -13.82 10.85
CA ASP A 31 4.36 -12.65 10.11
C ASP A 31 2.92 -12.34 10.49
N GLU A 32 2.42 -11.17 10.07
CA GLU A 32 1.05 -10.75 10.34
C GLU A 32 0.40 -10.08 9.13
N LEU A 33 -0.91 -10.24 9.00
CA LEU A 33 -1.78 -9.51 8.09
C LEU A 33 -2.80 -8.71 8.90
N LEU A 34 -2.65 -7.41 8.92
CA LEU A 34 -3.51 -6.46 9.60
C LEU A 34 -4.53 -5.90 8.60
N VAL A 35 -5.80 -6.09 8.85
CA VAL A 35 -6.89 -5.56 8.03
C VAL A 35 -7.63 -4.49 8.82
N SER A 36 -7.49 -3.22 8.41
CA SER A 36 -8.20 -2.09 9.01
C SER A 36 -9.40 -1.72 8.15
N ASP A 37 -10.60 -1.93 8.70
CA ASP A 37 -11.88 -1.73 8.00
C ASP A 37 -12.51 -0.39 8.39
N ASP A 38 -12.54 0.55 7.44
CA ASP A 38 -13.07 1.90 7.64
C ASP A 38 -14.62 1.96 7.58
N ALA A 39 -15.29 0.79 7.37
CA ALA A 39 -16.74 0.62 7.42
C ALA A 39 -17.14 -0.64 8.22
N PRO A 40 -16.77 -0.74 9.52
CA PRO A 40 -17.05 -1.92 10.33
C PRO A 40 -18.56 -2.19 10.51
N GLY A 41 -18.89 -3.40 10.93
CA GLY A 41 -20.28 -3.84 11.12
C GLY A 41 -20.92 -4.45 9.87
N GLY A 42 -20.22 -4.46 8.73
CA GLY A 42 -20.70 -5.00 7.47
C GLY A 42 -20.19 -6.39 7.12
N GLU A 43 -20.43 -6.80 5.88
CA GLU A 43 -20.04 -8.11 5.34
C GLU A 43 -18.51 -8.27 5.27
N THR A 44 -17.77 -7.19 4.99
CA THR A 44 -16.30 -7.16 5.01
C THR A 44 -15.76 -7.66 6.35
N GLN A 45 -16.27 -7.15 7.47
CA GLN A 45 -15.89 -7.58 8.80
C GLN A 45 -16.18 -9.07 9.02
N ARG A 46 -17.35 -9.56 8.59
CA ARG A 46 -17.75 -10.96 8.74
C ARG A 46 -16.78 -11.89 8.01
N ILE A 47 -16.39 -11.53 6.78
CA ILE A 47 -15.44 -12.30 5.98
C ILE A 47 -14.06 -12.34 6.66
N VAL A 48 -13.54 -11.18 7.08
CA VAL A 48 -12.21 -11.12 7.71
C VAL A 48 -12.19 -11.89 9.04
N ARG A 49 -13.25 -11.80 9.85
CA ARG A 49 -13.35 -12.56 11.12
C ARG A 49 -13.42 -14.07 10.89
N ALA A 50 -14.05 -14.54 9.80
CA ALA A 50 -14.02 -15.94 9.42
C ALA A 50 -12.60 -16.39 9.09
N LEU A 51 -11.86 -15.59 8.29
CA LEU A 51 -10.46 -15.87 7.95
C LEU A 51 -9.52 -15.83 9.17
N MET A 52 -9.78 -14.98 10.16
CA MET A 52 -9.05 -15.00 11.46
C MET A 52 -9.21 -16.32 12.21
N ALA A 53 -10.35 -16.97 12.09
CA ALA A 53 -10.57 -18.29 12.71
C ALA A 53 -9.82 -19.42 11.97
N GLU A 54 -9.52 -19.22 10.67
CA GLU A 54 -8.76 -20.17 9.86
C GLU A 54 -7.24 -19.96 9.98
N ASP A 55 -6.78 -18.71 10.17
CA ASP A 55 -5.35 -18.36 10.17
C ASP A 55 -5.04 -17.28 11.24
N ALA A 56 -4.28 -17.65 12.26
CA ALA A 56 -3.94 -16.79 13.39
C ALA A 56 -3.05 -15.58 13.02
N ARG A 57 -2.48 -15.54 11.82
CA ARG A 57 -1.70 -14.39 11.32
C ARG A 57 -2.61 -13.22 10.90
N VAL A 58 -3.90 -13.47 10.63
CA VAL A 58 -4.87 -12.43 10.25
C VAL A 58 -5.37 -11.73 11.50
N ARG A 59 -5.37 -10.40 11.49
CA ARG A 59 -5.92 -9.56 12.56
C ARG A 59 -6.88 -8.53 11.96
N TYR A 60 -8.07 -8.42 12.51
CA TYR A 60 -9.05 -7.39 12.16
C TYR A 60 -8.94 -6.19 13.10
N LEU A 61 -8.94 -5.01 12.54
CA LEU A 61 -8.94 -3.71 13.23
C LEU A 61 -10.12 -2.88 12.72
N GLU A 62 -10.79 -2.20 13.62
CA GLU A 62 -11.76 -1.17 13.23
C GLU A 62 -11.00 0.09 12.81
N GLY A 63 -11.26 0.57 11.60
CA GLY A 63 -10.63 1.77 11.05
C GLY A 63 -11.19 3.05 11.69
N PRO A 64 -10.53 4.18 11.46
CA PRO A 64 -10.91 5.46 12.08
C PRO A 64 -12.15 6.13 11.43
N HIS A 65 -12.74 5.58 10.40
CA HIS A 65 -13.85 6.15 9.61
C HIS A 65 -13.50 7.51 8.97
N GLN A 66 -12.24 7.70 8.57
CA GLN A 66 -11.73 8.98 8.08
C GLN A 66 -11.10 8.88 6.67
N GLY A 67 -11.40 7.79 5.96
CA GLY A 67 -10.91 7.55 4.61
C GLY A 67 -9.52 6.94 4.55
N VAL A 68 -9.10 6.59 3.33
CA VAL A 68 -7.96 5.73 3.04
C VAL A 68 -6.64 6.18 3.69
N VAL A 69 -6.34 7.49 3.69
CA VAL A 69 -5.08 8.02 4.24
C VAL A 69 -4.99 7.79 5.75
N ARG A 70 -6.09 8.06 6.48
CA ARG A 70 -6.15 7.85 7.93
C ARG A 70 -6.25 6.38 8.28
N ASN A 71 -6.92 5.60 7.45
CA ASN A 71 -7.01 4.16 7.62
C ASN A 71 -5.63 3.50 7.50
N PHE A 72 -4.82 3.87 6.49
CA PHE A 72 -3.43 3.43 6.41
C PHE A 72 -2.57 3.92 7.59
N ALA A 73 -2.73 5.18 8.03
CA ALA A 73 -2.00 5.67 9.21
C ALA A 73 -2.31 4.82 10.46
N SER A 74 -3.59 4.46 10.66
CA SER A 74 -4.04 3.64 11.78
C SER A 74 -3.43 2.23 11.73
N VAL A 75 -3.57 1.52 10.61
CA VAL A 75 -3.04 0.15 10.51
C VAL A 75 -1.52 0.09 10.56
N LEU A 76 -0.83 1.11 10.04
CA LEU A 76 0.63 1.21 10.12
C LEU A 76 1.13 1.39 11.56
N ALA A 77 0.37 2.08 12.42
CA ALA A 77 0.72 2.25 13.82
C ALA A 77 0.70 0.90 14.60
N GLU A 78 -0.12 -0.05 14.18
CA GLU A 78 -0.27 -1.37 14.77
C GLU A 78 0.74 -2.41 14.26
N ALA A 79 1.43 -2.12 13.14
CA ALA A 79 2.36 -3.04 12.49
C ALA A 79 3.61 -3.32 13.35
N GLN A 80 3.99 -4.59 13.52
CA GLN A 80 5.13 -5.02 14.32
C GLN A 80 6.30 -5.57 13.50
N GLY A 81 6.13 -5.72 12.19
CA GLY A 81 7.14 -6.26 11.29
C GLY A 81 8.36 -5.35 11.12
N ASP A 82 9.48 -5.93 10.73
CA ASP A 82 10.70 -5.21 10.32
C ASP A 82 10.53 -4.61 8.92
N VAL A 83 9.73 -5.30 8.09
CA VAL A 83 9.33 -4.90 6.73
C VAL A 83 7.81 -4.86 6.66
N ILE A 84 7.28 -3.76 6.13
CA ILE A 84 5.85 -3.47 6.09
C ILE A 84 5.42 -3.38 4.62
N PHE A 85 4.45 -4.18 4.23
CA PHE A 85 3.81 -4.15 2.92
C PHE A 85 2.47 -3.43 3.02
N LEU A 86 2.17 -2.55 2.07
CA LEU A 86 0.83 -2.03 1.91
C LEU A 86 0.02 -2.95 0.98
N SER A 87 -1.27 -3.02 1.24
CA SER A 87 -2.22 -3.79 0.43
C SER A 87 -3.55 -3.06 0.33
N ASP A 88 -4.07 -2.95 -0.87
CA ASP A 88 -5.47 -2.63 -1.10
C ASP A 88 -6.30 -3.92 -1.04
N GLN A 89 -7.61 -3.81 -0.84
CA GLN A 89 -8.51 -4.94 -0.61
C GLN A 89 -8.92 -5.71 -1.87
N ASP A 90 -8.70 -5.13 -3.05
CA ASP A 90 -9.31 -5.52 -4.33
C ASP A 90 -8.32 -6.06 -5.37
N ASP A 91 -7.05 -6.18 -5.01
CA ASP A 91 -5.98 -6.72 -5.87
C ASP A 91 -5.79 -8.23 -5.70
N VAL A 92 -4.75 -8.80 -6.35
CA VAL A 92 -4.27 -10.17 -6.11
C VAL A 92 -2.75 -10.19 -6.14
N TRP A 93 -2.12 -10.71 -5.07
CA TRP A 93 -0.67 -10.87 -5.04
C TRP A 93 -0.22 -12.05 -5.90
N LEU A 94 0.80 -11.83 -6.72
CA LEU A 94 1.45 -12.89 -7.46
C LEU A 94 2.46 -13.64 -6.58
N PRO A 95 2.66 -14.95 -6.80
CA PRO A 95 3.64 -15.74 -6.05
C PRO A 95 5.04 -15.13 -6.10
N GLY A 96 5.77 -15.19 -4.96
CA GLY A 96 7.12 -14.68 -4.84
C GLY A 96 7.23 -13.18 -4.58
N LYS A 97 6.12 -12.46 -4.35
CA LYS A 97 6.16 -11.02 -4.05
C LYS A 97 6.96 -10.73 -2.78
N VAL A 98 6.66 -11.44 -1.70
CA VAL A 98 7.35 -11.23 -0.41
C VAL A 98 8.84 -11.49 -0.56
N GLU A 99 9.23 -12.63 -1.12
CA GLU A 99 10.63 -13.01 -1.31
C GLU A 99 11.42 -12.02 -2.18
N ALA A 100 10.83 -11.58 -3.31
CA ALA A 100 11.47 -10.64 -4.22
C ALA A 100 11.73 -9.28 -3.55
N VAL A 101 10.75 -8.81 -2.77
CA VAL A 101 10.88 -7.55 -2.02
C VAL A 101 11.92 -7.67 -0.90
N LEU A 102 11.88 -8.73 -0.10
CA LEU A 102 12.82 -8.94 1.01
C LEU A 102 14.26 -9.00 0.50
N ARG A 103 14.53 -9.61 -0.65
CA ARG A 103 15.86 -9.58 -1.29
C ARG A 103 16.38 -8.17 -1.57
N GLU A 104 15.52 -7.25 -2.01
CA GLU A 104 15.95 -5.86 -2.26
C GLU A 104 16.16 -5.09 -0.94
N ILE A 105 15.37 -5.37 0.10
CA ILE A 105 15.61 -4.82 1.45
C ILE A 105 16.95 -5.32 2.00
N GLU A 106 17.26 -6.61 1.87
CA GLU A 106 18.57 -7.19 2.27
C GLU A 106 19.74 -6.56 1.50
N ARG A 107 19.53 -6.10 0.27
CA ARG A 107 20.50 -5.34 -0.53
C ARG A 107 20.58 -3.85 -0.15
N GLY A 108 19.94 -3.47 0.95
CA GLY A 108 20.02 -2.13 1.54
C GLY A 108 18.96 -1.14 1.02
N ALA A 109 17.92 -1.59 0.33
CA ALA A 109 16.78 -0.71 0.06
C ALA A 109 15.99 -0.46 1.35
N CYS A 110 15.58 0.79 1.60
CA CYS A 110 14.65 1.11 2.69
C CYS A 110 13.18 1.11 2.23
N LEU A 111 12.95 1.21 0.92
CA LEU A 111 11.65 1.04 0.27
C LEU A 111 11.83 0.35 -1.07
N VAL A 112 10.93 -0.58 -1.37
CA VAL A 112 10.79 -1.23 -2.68
C VAL A 112 9.42 -0.87 -3.24
N LEU A 113 9.40 -0.34 -4.46
CA LEU A 113 8.22 -0.20 -5.29
C LEU A 113 8.35 -1.21 -6.43
N HIS A 114 7.51 -2.22 -6.48
CA HIS A 114 7.49 -3.18 -7.58
C HIS A 114 6.45 -2.84 -8.63
N ASP A 115 6.57 -3.42 -9.83
CA ASP A 115 5.60 -3.26 -10.91
C ASP A 115 4.33 -4.10 -10.68
N ALA A 116 3.28 -3.85 -11.45
CA ALA A 116 2.02 -4.57 -11.45
C ALA A 116 1.53 -4.84 -12.88
N ARG A 117 0.78 -5.92 -13.06
CA ARG A 117 -0.06 -6.10 -14.24
C ARG A 117 -1.41 -5.42 -13.98
N VAL A 118 -1.82 -4.54 -14.88
CA VAL A 118 -3.14 -3.91 -14.80
C VAL A 118 -4.18 -4.87 -15.34
N THR A 119 -5.27 -5.04 -14.60
CA THR A 119 -6.37 -5.93 -14.99
C THR A 119 -7.70 -5.19 -14.99
N ASP A 120 -8.67 -5.77 -15.64
CA ASP A 120 -10.08 -5.42 -15.45
C ASP A 120 -10.64 -6.07 -14.17
N GLU A 121 -11.93 -5.89 -13.95
CA GLU A 121 -12.65 -6.43 -12.80
C GLU A 121 -12.61 -7.97 -12.71
N SER A 122 -12.53 -8.66 -13.84
CA SER A 122 -12.47 -10.12 -13.97
C SER A 122 -11.04 -10.69 -13.93
N LEU A 123 -10.03 -9.85 -13.62
CA LEU A 123 -8.60 -10.18 -13.60
C LEU A 123 -8.00 -10.49 -14.99
N GLN A 124 -8.66 -10.10 -16.08
CA GLN A 124 -8.05 -10.16 -17.40
C GLN A 124 -7.02 -9.03 -17.55
N VAL A 125 -5.80 -9.38 -17.96
CA VAL A 125 -4.71 -8.40 -18.08
C VAL A 125 -4.98 -7.43 -19.23
N THR A 126 -5.09 -6.14 -18.91
CA THR A 126 -5.29 -5.03 -19.87
C THR A 126 -3.99 -4.30 -20.18
N ALA A 127 -3.01 -4.32 -19.26
CA ALA A 127 -1.66 -3.85 -19.53
C ALA A 127 -0.64 -4.69 -18.72
N PRO A 128 0.47 -5.11 -19.35
CA PRO A 128 1.44 -6.01 -18.72
C PRO A 128 2.32 -5.32 -17.66
N SER A 129 2.39 -3.99 -17.65
CA SER A 129 3.23 -3.20 -16.75
C SER A 129 2.56 -1.86 -16.42
N PHE A 130 2.32 -1.63 -15.14
CA PHE A 130 1.88 -0.34 -14.63
C PHE A 130 2.99 0.71 -14.76
N PHE A 131 4.24 0.34 -14.53
CA PHE A 131 5.38 1.26 -14.67
C PHE A 131 5.48 1.84 -16.08
N ALA A 132 5.33 0.99 -17.09
CA ALA A 132 5.33 1.43 -18.48
C ALA A 132 4.14 2.34 -18.79
N LEU A 133 2.93 1.95 -18.34
CA LEU A 133 1.69 2.69 -18.57
C LEU A 133 1.71 4.07 -17.91
N HIS A 134 2.17 4.15 -16.66
CA HIS A 134 2.18 5.37 -15.85
C HIS A 134 3.44 6.22 -16.09
N GLY A 135 4.51 5.62 -16.60
CA GLY A 135 5.84 6.23 -16.71
C GLY A 135 6.50 6.41 -15.35
N SER A 136 6.34 5.42 -14.46
CA SER A 136 6.90 5.45 -13.10
C SER A 136 8.42 5.41 -13.13
N ARG A 137 9.07 6.30 -12.36
CA ARG A 137 10.54 6.41 -12.32
C ARG A 137 10.98 6.93 -10.96
N PRO A 138 12.20 6.55 -10.49
CA PRO A 138 12.78 7.08 -9.26
C PRO A 138 13.10 8.57 -9.36
N GLY A 139 13.32 9.19 -8.20
CA GLY A 139 13.83 10.55 -8.07
C GLY A 139 12.90 11.47 -7.27
N TYR A 140 13.46 12.03 -6.18
CA TYR A 140 12.74 12.82 -5.17
C TYR A 140 11.93 13.98 -5.77
N LEU A 141 12.62 14.90 -6.49
CA LEU A 141 11.97 16.08 -7.10
C LEU A 141 10.91 15.70 -8.13
N ARG A 142 11.19 14.65 -8.91
CA ARG A 142 10.24 14.13 -9.87
C ARG A 142 8.97 13.63 -9.18
N ASN A 143 9.12 12.81 -8.14
CA ASN A 143 8.02 12.21 -7.42
C ASN A 143 7.27 13.21 -6.52
N PHE A 144 7.91 14.31 -6.12
CA PHE A 144 7.23 15.43 -5.51
C PHE A 144 6.25 16.10 -6.49
N VAL A 145 6.64 16.25 -7.76
CA VAL A 145 5.78 16.87 -8.79
C VAL A 145 4.80 15.88 -9.42
N ARG A 146 5.27 14.67 -9.75
CA ARG A 146 4.48 13.61 -10.39
C ARG A 146 4.69 12.31 -9.64
N ASN A 147 3.73 11.93 -8.81
CA ASN A 147 3.80 10.72 -8.00
C ASN A 147 3.94 9.46 -8.88
N SER A 148 4.97 8.67 -8.63
CA SER A 148 5.14 7.33 -9.21
C SER A 148 4.80 6.22 -8.21
N TYR A 149 4.64 6.58 -6.94
CA TYR A 149 4.34 5.60 -5.89
C TYR A 149 2.91 5.12 -6.00
N MET A 150 2.72 3.83 -5.82
CA MET A 150 1.42 3.16 -5.80
C MET A 150 1.39 2.27 -4.55
N GLY A 151 0.51 2.58 -3.60
CA GLY A 151 0.50 1.98 -2.28
C GLY A 151 0.56 0.46 -2.31
N CYS A 152 -0.34 -0.22 -3.02
CA CYS A 152 -0.40 -1.68 -3.10
C CYS A 152 0.85 -2.37 -3.70
N CYS A 153 1.75 -1.57 -4.32
CA CYS A 153 3.04 -2.04 -4.83
C CYS A 153 4.22 -1.70 -3.91
N MET A 154 3.98 -1.10 -2.74
CA MET A 154 5.03 -0.64 -1.84
C MET A 154 5.27 -1.60 -0.68
N ALA A 155 6.55 -1.75 -0.37
CA ALA A 155 6.99 -2.27 0.92
C ALA A 155 8.19 -1.48 1.41
N PHE A 156 8.32 -1.31 2.73
CA PHE A 156 9.36 -0.48 3.33
C PHE A 156 9.74 -0.97 4.73
N THR A 157 10.90 -0.54 5.19
CA THR A 157 11.40 -0.88 6.52
C THR A 157 10.63 -0.15 7.63
N ARG A 158 10.65 -0.72 8.83
CA ARG A 158 10.12 -0.10 10.05
C ARG A 158 10.64 1.33 10.25
N ALA A 159 11.92 1.58 9.94
CA ALA A 159 12.53 2.91 10.06
C ALA A 159 11.82 3.97 9.18
N VAL A 160 11.36 3.59 7.98
CA VAL A 160 10.57 4.50 7.13
C VAL A 160 9.20 4.76 7.75
N ARG A 161 8.51 3.72 8.26
CA ARG A 161 7.24 3.86 8.97
C ARG A 161 7.35 4.82 10.15
N ASP A 162 8.35 4.59 11.01
CA ASP A 162 8.54 5.36 12.25
C ASP A 162 8.82 6.83 11.95
N LYS A 163 9.50 7.12 10.83
CA LYS A 163 9.71 8.48 10.38
C LYS A 163 8.50 9.10 9.68
N ALA A 164 7.64 8.29 9.07
CA ALA A 164 6.45 8.77 8.38
C ALA A 164 5.28 9.04 9.33
N LEU A 165 5.22 8.35 10.47
CA LEU A 165 4.15 8.49 11.47
C LEU A 165 4.52 9.54 12.53
N PRO A 166 3.50 10.27 13.05
CA PRO A 166 2.13 10.31 12.58
C PRO A 166 2.01 11.01 11.22
N PHE A 167 1.05 10.57 10.39
CA PHE A 167 0.82 11.25 9.12
C PHE A 167 0.37 12.70 9.35
N PRO A 168 0.99 13.68 8.67
CA PRO A 168 0.55 15.07 8.73
C PRO A 168 -0.91 15.26 8.29
N ASP A 169 -1.57 16.28 8.85
CA ASP A 169 -2.92 16.63 8.44
C ASP A 169 -2.95 17.15 7.00
N GLY A 170 -4.04 16.82 6.28
CA GLY A 170 -4.27 17.31 4.93
C GLY A 170 -3.40 16.66 3.85
N LEU A 171 -2.74 15.53 4.15
CA LEU A 171 -2.04 14.76 3.12
C LEU A 171 -3.01 14.31 2.02
N PRO A 172 -2.67 14.54 0.75
CA PRO A 172 -3.54 14.13 -0.35
C PRO A 172 -3.54 12.62 -0.54
N MET A 173 -2.36 11.97 -0.39
CA MET A 173 -2.15 10.54 -0.61
C MET A 173 -1.04 10.02 0.31
N HIS A 174 -1.27 8.87 0.92
CA HIS A 174 -0.34 8.21 1.82
C HIS A 174 0.90 7.65 1.11
N ASP A 175 0.73 7.13 -0.11
CA ASP A 175 1.79 6.53 -0.90
C ASP A 175 2.87 7.53 -1.29
N GLN A 176 2.51 8.73 -1.75
CA GLN A 176 3.46 9.78 -2.06
C GLN A 176 4.22 10.25 -0.82
N TRP A 177 3.54 10.40 0.31
CA TRP A 177 4.16 10.75 1.58
C TRP A 177 5.20 9.73 2.02
N LEU A 178 4.82 8.44 2.04
CA LEU A 178 5.71 7.34 2.40
C LEU A 178 6.91 7.24 1.46
N GLY A 179 6.68 7.36 0.15
CA GLY A 179 7.74 7.31 -0.85
C GLY A 179 8.75 8.44 -0.70
N LEU A 180 8.30 9.68 -0.52
CA LEU A 180 9.19 10.83 -0.32
C LEU A 180 9.90 10.78 1.04
N THR A 181 9.27 10.25 2.07
CA THR A 181 9.92 10.00 3.36
C THR A 181 11.03 8.96 3.21
N ALA A 182 10.77 7.88 2.48
CA ALA A 182 11.77 6.84 2.22
C ALA A 182 12.98 7.37 1.43
N GLU A 183 12.77 8.22 0.41
CA GLU A 183 13.86 8.87 -0.35
C GLU A 183 14.78 9.72 0.55
N ARG A 184 14.29 10.17 1.71
CA ARG A 184 15.09 10.89 2.73
C ARG A 184 15.75 9.94 3.75
N CYS A 185 15.25 8.71 3.86
CA CYS A 185 15.79 7.69 4.74
C CYS A 185 16.94 6.90 4.12
N GLY A 186 16.93 6.70 2.79
CA GLY A 186 17.91 5.87 2.14
C GLY A 186 17.59 5.48 0.71
N LYS A 187 18.08 4.31 0.30
CA LYS A 187 17.91 3.79 -1.06
C LYS A 187 16.47 3.34 -1.31
N VAL A 188 15.82 3.92 -2.32
CA VAL A 188 14.53 3.45 -2.85
C VAL A 188 14.77 2.60 -4.10
N CYS A 189 14.23 1.40 -4.14
CA CYS A 189 14.33 0.47 -5.25
C CYS A 189 13.03 0.47 -6.07
N PHE A 190 13.13 0.74 -7.37
CA PHE A 190 12.07 0.50 -8.35
C PHE A 190 12.34 -0.84 -9.01
N LEU A 191 11.62 -1.88 -8.58
CA LEU A 191 11.76 -3.26 -9.06
C LEU A 191 10.86 -3.49 -10.28
N PRO A 192 11.39 -3.64 -11.51
CA PRO A 192 10.58 -3.78 -12.72
C PRO A 192 10.03 -5.20 -12.89
N GLN A 193 9.58 -5.82 -11.80
CA GLN A 193 8.97 -7.13 -11.75
C GLN A 193 7.50 -6.98 -11.37
N PRO A 194 6.55 -7.39 -12.22
CA PRO A 194 5.13 -7.37 -11.87
C PRO A 194 4.85 -8.46 -10.82
N LEU A 195 4.50 -8.03 -9.61
CA LEU A 195 4.24 -8.90 -8.45
C LEU A 195 2.80 -8.77 -7.92
N LEU A 196 1.95 -8.08 -8.69
CA LEU A 196 0.56 -7.81 -8.34
C LEU A 196 -0.31 -7.83 -9.61
N LEU A 197 -1.51 -8.35 -9.50
CA LEU A 197 -2.61 -8.06 -10.40
C LEU A 197 -3.37 -6.86 -9.83
N TYR A 198 -3.17 -5.69 -10.44
CA TYR A 198 -3.83 -4.44 -10.04
C TYR A 198 -5.19 -4.35 -10.72
N ARG A 199 -6.25 -4.49 -9.94
CA ARG A 199 -7.62 -4.50 -10.43
C ARG A 199 -8.16 -3.10 -10.63
N ARG A 200 -8.66 -2.81 -11.83
CA ARG A 200 -9.39 -1.58 -12.13
C ARG A 200 -10.89 -1.83 -12.14
N THR A 201 -11.58 -1.33 -11.12
CA THR A 201 -13.02 -1.54 -10.92
C THR A 201 -13.88 -0.35 -11.36
N GLY A 202 -13.29 0.72 -11.89
CA GLY A 202 -14.02 1.98 -12.15
C GLY A 202 -14.33 2.79 -10.88
N GLU A 203 -14.32 2.19 -9.71
CA GLU A 203 -14.53 2.82 -8.40
C GLU A 203 -13.21 3.15 -7.67
N ASN A 204 -12.07 2.81 -8.27
CA ASN A 204 -10.77 3.10 -7.68
C ASN A 204 -10.62 4.60 -7.38
N VAL A 205 -10.11 4.94 -6.21
CA VAL A 205 -9.86 6.32 -5.75
C VAL A 205 -8.91 7.07 -6.70
N THR A 206 -8.02 6.35 -7.39
CA THR A 206 -7.10 6.87 -8.39
C THR A 206 -7.76 6.93 -9.76
N GLY A 207 -8.06 8.14 -10.25
CA GLY A 207 -8.60 8.31 -11.61
C GLY A 207 -9.48 9.55 -11.81
N ASN A 208 -9.93 10.19 -10.76
CA ASN A 208 -10.72 11.41 -10.87
C ASN A 208 -9.85 12.59 -11.28
N ALA A 209 -10.29 13.32 -12.32
CA ALA A 209 -9.60 14.50 -12.83
C ALA A 209 -9.54 15.60 -11.76
N SER A 210 -8.39 15.74 -11.10
CA SER A 210 -8.17 16.81 -10.12
C SER A 210 -7.91 18.15 -10.82
N THR A 211 -8.52 19.22 -10.30
CA THR A 211 -8.31 20.58 -10.80
C THR A 211 -6.88 21.08 -10.54
N LEU A 212 -6.43 22.07 -11.31
CA LEU A 212 -5.11 22.68 -11.10
C LEU A 212 -4.97 23.28 -9.69
N ARG A 213 -6.06 23.88 -9.15
CA ARG A 213 -6.09 24.41 -7.77
C ARG A 213 -5.90 23.29 -6.73
N GLN A 214 -6.55 22.16 -6.89
CA GLN A 214 -6.38 20.99 -6.01
C GLN A 214 -4.94 20.46 -6.06
N LYS A 215 -4.37 20.34 -7.26
CA LYS A 215 -2.96 19.89 -7.42
C LYS A 215 -1.98 20.82 -6.72
N LEU A 216 -2.19 22.15 -6.80
CA LEU A 216 -1.36 23.12 -6.11
C LEU A 216 -1.54 23.05 -4.58
N ALA A 217 -2.78 22.95 -4.10
CA ALA A 217 -3.07 22.80 -2.68
C ALA A 217 -2.42 21.53 -2.09
N TRP A 218 -2.49 20.41 -2.79
CA TRP A 218 -1.85 19.16 -2.39
C TRP A 218 -0.32 19.27 -2.33
N ARG A 219 0.31 19.95 -3.29
CA ARG A 219 1.76 20.16 -3.28
C ARG A 219 2.20 21.09 -2.14
N LEU A 220 1.40 22.11 -1.83
CA LEU A 220 1.68 22.99 -0.70
C LEU A 220 1.52 22.24 0.64
N ALA A 221 0.49 21.42 0.78
CA ALA A 221 0.31 20.57 1.97
C ALA A 221 1.48 19.61 2.15
N LEU A 222 1.87 18.91 1.07
CA LEU A 222 3.00 17.98 1.06
C LEU A 222 4.33 18.70 1.37
N LEU A 223 4.58 19.87 0.78
CA LEU A 223 5.78 20.66 1.05
C LEU A 223 5.85 21.08 2.53
N ARG A 224 4.74 21.59 3.09
CA ARG A 224 4.66 21.95 4.52
C ARG A 224 4.92 20.74 5.42
N ALA A 225 4.38 19.58 5.07
CA ALA A 225 4.61 18.34 5.78
C ALA A 225 6.10 17.95 5.77
N LEU A 226 6.73 17.98 4.59
CA LEU A 226 8.15 17.64 4.41
C LEU A 226 9.12 18.62 5.09
N LEU A 227 8.73 19.88 5.29
CA LEU A 227 9.54 20.88 6.00
C LEU A 227 9.45 20.74 7.53
N ARG A 228 8.43 20.04 8.04
CA ARG A 228 8.20 19.83 9.49
C ARG A 228 8.68 18.47 9.98
N SER A 229 8.93 17.52 9.07
CA SER A 229 9.46 16.18 9.32
C SER A 229 11.00 16.18 9.15
#